data_c2cec58e8f65100d4bb7a02b397f9121
#
_entry.id   c2cec58e8f65100d4bb7a02b397f9121
#
_cell.length_a   1.000
_cell.length_b   1.000
_cell.length_c   1.000
_cell.angle_alpha   90.00
_cell.angle_beta   90.00
_cell.angle_gamma   90.00
#
_symmetry.space_group_name_H-M   'P 1'
#
loop_
_entity.id
_entity.type
_entity.pdbx_description
1 polymer ?
#
loop_
_entity_poly.entity_id
_entity_poly.type
_entity_poly.pdbx_seq_one_letter_code
_entity_poly.pdbx_strand_id
1 'polypeptide(L)'
;MWMKSSPRQQQVMANRKKALSLTINVNICKQADASDSEDRLDAIFYWLDWQQDNLNESWVLHRRSKRGWESCFDGWRWINQEADKAWLEVIGSIIDDLPSSVNAIVTNKQGIGVVWDERGDGVAVDNLHQCLIKLRDKGKEICI
;
A
#
# COMPACT_ATOMS: atom_id res chain seq x y z
N MET A 1 1.30 33.65 -18.26
CA MET A 1 2.34 33.42 -17.25
C MET A 1 2.43 31.92 -16.93
N TRP A 2 3.60 31.40 -17.03
CA TRP A 2 3.82 29.98 -16.79
C TRP A 2 4.17 29.76 -15.32
N MET A 3 3.38 28.93 -14.65
CA MET A 3 3.69 28.50 -13.29
C MET A 3 4.52 27.23 -13.37
N LYS A 4 5.73 27.29 -12.85
CA LYS A 4 6.55 26.09 -12.73
C LYS A 4 6.01 25.21 -11.60
N SER A 5 5.98 23.91 -11.83
CA SER A 5 5.68 22.94 -10.78
C SER A 5 6.70 23.06 -9.66
N SER A 6 6.26 22.94 -8.41
CA SER A 6 7.17 22.90 -7.27
C SER A 6 8.06 21.64 -7.33
N PRO A 7 9.22 21.64 -6.67
CA PRO A 7 10.05 20.43 -6.58
C PRO A 7 9.26 19.23 -6.04
N ARG A 8 8.36 19.46 -5.09
CA ARG A 8 7.49 18.40 -4.53
C ARG A 8 6.56 17.83 -5.60
N GLN A 9 5.91 18.68 -6.39
CA GLN A 9 5.04 18.25 -7.47
C GLN A 9 5.81 17.49 -8.55
N GLN A 10 7.00 17.93 -8.89
CA GLN A 10 7.86 17.24 -9.86
C GLN A 10 8.26 15.86 -9.36
N GLN A 11 8.58 15.73 -8.06
CA GLN A 11 8.94 14.45 -7.45
C GLN A 11 7.76 13.49 -7.45
N VAL A 12 6.56 13.97 -7.09
CA VAL A 12 5.34 13.17 -7.10
C VAL A 12 5.05 12.66 -8.52
N MET A 13 5.13 13.53 -9.51
CA MET A 13 4.90 13.16 -10.92
C MET A 13 5.92 12.13 -11.40
N ALA A 14 7.18 12.28 -11.05
CA ALA A 14 8.24 11.33 -11.41
C ALA A 14 7.98 9.97 -10.75
N ASN A 15 7.58 9.95 -9.48
CA ASN A 15 7.27 8.73 -8.75
C ASN A 15 6.11 7.97 -9.40
N ARG A 16 5.04 8.67 -9.76
CA ARG A 16 3.87 8.07 -10.40
C ARG A 16 4.19 7.54 -11.78
N LYS A 17 4.98 8.28 -12.54
CA LYS A 17 5.43 7.83 -13.86
C LYS A 17 6.27 6.55 -13.75
N LYS A 18 7.19 6.51 -12.80
CA LYS A 18 8.00 5.31 -12.56
C LYS A 18 7.14 4.13 -12.12
N ALA A 19 6.19 4.37 -11.22
CA ALA A 19 5.26 3.33 -10.77
C ALA A 19 4.49 2.72 -11.93
N LEU A 20 3.95 3.54 -12.84
CA LEU A 20 3.25 3.06 -14.03
C LEU A 20 4.16 2.23 -14.93
N SER A 21 5.43 2.61 -15.08
CA SER A 21 6.39 1.83 -15.87
C SER A 21 6.67 0.45 -15.27
N LEU A 22 6.45 0.29 -13.96
CA LEU A 22 6.59 -0.97 -13.22
C LEU A 22 5.25 -1.70 -13.06
N THR A 23 4.21 -1.27 -13.77
CA THR A 23 2.84 -1.82 -13.70
C THR A 23 2.15 -1.63 -12.35
N ILE A 24 2.63 -0.69 -11.53
CA ILE A 24 1.96 -0.29 -10.30
C ILE A 24 0.87 0.72 -10.67
N ASN A 25 -0.35 0.45 -10.21
CA ASN A 25 -1.47 1.37 -10.37
C ASN A 25 -1.44 2.42 -9.27
N VAL A 26 -1.87 3.65 -9.58
CA VAL A 26 -1.90 4.75 -8.61
C VAL A 26 -3.29 5.36 -8.62
N ASN A 27 -3.95 5.37 -7.46
CA ASN A 27 -5.31 5.90 -7.32
C ASN A 27 -5.43 6.78 -6.07
N ILE A 28 -6.32 7.76 -6.14
CA ILE A 28 -6.72 8.55 -4.98
C ILE A 28 -7.81 7.77 -4.24
N CYS A 29 -7.72 7.69 -2.93
CA CYS A 29 -8.65 6.92 -2.12
C CYS A 29 -8.83 7.55 -0.73
N LYS A 30 -9.72 6.96 0.08
CA LYS A 30 -9.83 7.30 1.49
C LYS A 30 -8.62 6.79 2.25
N GLN A 31 -8.33 7.41 3.41
CA GLN A 31 -7.32 6.86 4.32
C GLN A 31 -7.72 5.43 4.70
N ALA A 32 -6.73 4.55 4.83
CA ALA A 32 -6.98 3.14 5.10
C ALA A 32 -7.67 2.88 6.44
N ASP A 33 -7.56 3.81 7.38
CA ASP A 33 -8.23 3.74 8.68
C ASP A 33 -9.46 4.65 8.79
N ALA A 34 -9.96 5.17 7.64
CA ALA A 34 -11.13 6.02 7.62
C ALA A 34 -12.39 5.25 8.02
N SER A 35 -13.31 5.92 8.71
CA SER A 35 -14.63 5.35 9.01
C SER A 35 -15.54 5.42 7.78
N ASP A 36 -16.61 4.63 7.77
CA ASP A 36 -17.58 4.62 6.67
C ASP A 36 -18.23 5.98 6.44
N SER A 37 -18.29 6.82 7.48
CA SER A 37 -18.86 8.17 7.41
C SER A 37 -17.90 9.22 6.84
N GLU A 38 -16.64 8.89 6.66
CA GLU A 38 -15.65 9.80 6.11
C GLU A 38 -15.59 9.63 4.59
N ASP A 39 -15.82 10.72 3.86
CA ASP A 39 -15.82 10.71 2.39
C ASP A 39 -14.58 11.35 1.76
N ARG A 40 -13.64 11.79 2.59
CA ARG A 40 -12.47 12.53 2.14
C ARG A 40 -11.48 11.63 1.39
N LEU A 41 -11.15 11.99 0.15
CA LEU A 41 -10.20 11.28 -0.70
C LEU A 41 -8.84 11.99 -0.65
N ASP A 42 -8.09 11.75 0.41
CA ASP A 42 -6.80 12.40 0.63
C ASP A 42 -5.63 11.43 0.79
N ALA A 43 -5.84 10.17 0.44
CA ALA A 43 -4.79 9.17 0.42
C ALA A 43 -4.47 8.75 -1.00
N ILE A 44 -3.24 8.31 -1.22
CA ILE A 44 -2.78 7.82 -2.52
C ILE A 44 -2.41 6.34 -2.38
N PHE A 45 -3.04 5.53 -3.20
CA PHE A 45 -2.90 4.07 -3.17
C PHE A 45 -2.04 3.61 -4.35
N TYR A 46 -0.90 2.98 -4.06
CA TYR A 46 0.00 2.35 -5.04
C TYR A 46 -0.21 0.85 -4.93
N TRP A 47 -0.70 0.20 -5.99
CA TRP A 47 -1.11 -1.19 -5.89
C TRP A 47 -0.83 -2.00 -7.16
N LEU A 48 -0.69 -3.32 -6.97
CA LEU A 48 -0.57 -4.30 -8.04
C LEU A 48 -1.86 -5.12 -8.14
N ASP A 49 -2.29 -5.37 -9.38
CA ASP A 49 -3.41 -6.27 -9.65
C ASP A 49 -3.02 -7.70 -9.25
N TRP A 50 -3.96 -8.46 -8.70
CA TRP A 50 -3.74 -9.87 -8.40
C TRP A 50 -3.41 -10.70 -9.63
N GLN A 51 -3.85 -10.29 -10.81
CA GLN A 51 -3.72 -11.04 -12.07
C GLN A 51 -4.41 -12.40 -12.00
N GLN A 52 -5.35 -12.56 -11.12
CA GLN A 52 -6.06 -13.81 -10.86
C GLN A 52 -7.45 -13.49 -10.32
N ASP A 53 -8.47 -14.17 -10.86
CA ASP A 53 -9.84 -13.98 -10.40
C ASP A 53 -10.09 -14.72 -9.08
N ASN A 54 -11.12 -14.29 -8.35
CA ASN A 54 -11.63 -14.95 -7.13
C ASN A 54 -10.73 -14.88 -5.89
N LEU A 55 -9.82 -13.90 -5.81
CA LEU A 55 -9.11 -13.62 -4.58
C LEU A 55 -9.96 -12.71 -3.71
N ASN A 56 -10.34 -13.18 -2.53
CA ASN A 56 -11.21 -12.46 -1.59
C ASN A 56 -10.43 -12.03 -0.34
N GLU A 57 -9.36 -11.29 -0.53
CA GLU A 57 -8.63 -10.70 0.58
C GLU A 57 -9.12 -9.29 0.84
N SER A 58 -9.26 -8.91 2.11
CA SER A 58 -9.74 -7.59 2.49
C SER A 58 -9.17 -7.10 3.82
N TRP A 59 -7.95 -7.51 4.15
CA TRP A 59 -7.29 -7.06 5.37
C TRP A 59 -6.54 -5.74 5.13
N VAL A 60 -6.42 -4.95 6.20
CA VAL A 60 -5.67 -3.70 6.21
C VAL A 60 -4.76 -3.70 7.44
N LEU A 61 -3.49 -3.39 7.23
CA LEU A 61 -2.51 -3.24 8.29
C LEU A 61 -1.97 -1.80 8.23
N HIS A 62 -2.25 -1.01 9.26
CA HIS A 62 -1.96 0.43 9.27
C HIS A 62 -0.87 0.76 10.28
N ARG A 63 0.10 1.58 9.83
CA ARG A 63 1.14 2.14 10.70
C ARG A 63 0.63 3.42 11.37
N ARG A 64 0.78 3.52 12.67
CA ARG A 64 0.46 4.73 13.44
C ARG A 64 -1.02 5.07 13.53
N SER A 65 -1.92 4.18 13.17
CA SER A 65 -3.35 4.42 13.39
C SER A 65 -3.69 4.33 14.88
N LYS A 66 -4.68 5.11 15.31
CA LYS A 66 -5.28 5.00 16.65
C LYS A 66 -6.49 4.06 16.65
N ARG A 67 -6.87 3.57 15.46
CA ARG A 67 -8.03 2.69 15.27
C ARG A 67 -7.56 1.26 15.13
N GLY A 68 -8.52 0.33 15.18
CA GLY A 68 -8.22 -1.08 15.01
C GLY A 68 -7.58 -1.70 16.25
N TRP A 69 -6.85 -2.78 16.08
CA TRP A 69 -6.22 -3.52 17.18
C TRP A 69 -4.79 -3.91 16.83
N GLU A 70 -4.03 -4.19 17.87
CA GLU A 70 -2.61 -4.46 17.72
C GLU A 70 -2.36 -5.72 16.90
N SER A 71 -1.31 -5.66 16.07
CA SER A 71 -0.79 -6.81 15.33
C SER A 71 0.47 -7.33 16.00
N CYS A 72 1.03 -8.41 15.47
CA CYS A 72 2.34 -8.91 15.90
C CYS A 72 3.51 -8.03 15.39
N PHE A 73 3.23 -7.01 14.57
CA PHE A 73 4.23 -6.09 14.05
C PHE A 73 4.17 -4.78 14.85
N ASP A 74 5.26 -4.44 15.51
CA ASP A 74 5.32 -3.27 16.39
C ASP A 74 4.97 -1.98 15.63
N GLY A 75 4.03 -1.22 16.19
CA GLY A 75 3.57 0.03 15.60
C GLY A 75 2.51 -0.12 14.49
N TRP A 76 2.17 -1.34 14.13
CA TRP A 76 1.16 -1.62 13.10
C TRP A 76 -0.09 -2.21 13.74
N ARG A 77 -1.26 -1.79 13.24
CA ARG A 77 -2.57 -2.24 13.75
C ARG A 77 -3.43 -2.76 12.61
N TRP A 78 -4.18 -3.81 12.88
CA TRP A 78 -5.20 -4.29 11.96
C TRP A 78 -6.40 -3.36 11.96
N ILE A 79 -6.94 -3.07 10.77
CA ILE A 79 -8.13 -2.25 10.60
C ILE A 79 -9.21 -3.12 9.98
N ASN A 80 -10.37 -3.21 10.62
CA ASN A 80 -11.56 -3.96 10.20
C ASN A 80 -11.37 -5.48 10.14
N GLN A 81 -10.29 -6.00 9.61
CA GLN A 81 -10.07 -7.43 9.44
C GLN A 81 -8.58 -7.76 9.53
N GLU A 82 -8.25 -8.88 10.16
CA GLU A 82 -6.90 -9.42 10.20
C GLU A 82 -6.64 -10.29 8.97
N ALA A 83 -5.37 -10.35 8.56
CA ALA A 83 -4.94 -11.35 7.59
C ALA A 83 -4.90 -12.73 8.24
N ASP A 84 -5.07 -13.76 7.41
CA ASP A 84 -4.80 -15.15 7.84
C ASP A 84 -3.34 -15.27 8.29
N LYS A 85 -3.06 -16.21 9.17
CA LYS A 85 -1.71 -16.46 9.71
C LYS A 85 -0.68 -16.71 8.62
N ALA A 86 -1.09 -17.30 7.50
CA ALA A 86 -0.22 -17.57 6.36
C ALA A 86 0.42 -16.27 5.78
N TRP A 87 -0.21 -15.12 5.98
CA TRP A 87 0.32 -13.83 5.54
C TRP A 87 1.42 -13.28 6.43
N LEU A 88 1.48 -13.69 7.70
CA LEU A 88 2.36 -13.06 8.68
C LEU A 88 3.84 -13.20 8.32
N GLU A 89 4.23 -14.33 7.77
CA GLU A 89 5.63 -14.56 7.37
C GLU A 89 6.06 -13.61 6.24
N VAL A 90 5.26 -13.50 5.18
CA VAL A 90 5.61 -12.62 4.06
C VAL A 90 5.54 -11.15 4.46
N ILE A 91 4.55 -10.77 5.25
CA ILE A 91 4.47 -9.40 5.77
C ILE A 91 5.72 -9.09 6.59
N GLY A 92 6.12 -9.98 7.50
CA GLY A 92 7.33 -9.80 8.30
C GLY A 92 8.59 -9.68 7.48
N SER A 93 8.64 -10.36 6.33
CA SER A 93 9.82 -10.32 5.46
C SER A 93 9.98 -9.00 4.70
N ILE A 94 8.90 -8.21 4.55
CA ILE A 94 8.95 -6.97 3.77
C ILE A 94 8.69 -5.70 4.58
N ILE A 95 8.14 -5.83 5.77
CA ILE A 95 7.62 -4.67 6.52
C ILE A 95 8.70 -3.65 6.87
N ASP A 96 9.91 -4.12 7.14
CA ASP A 96 11.06 -3.25 7.45
C ASP A 96 11.69 -2.65 6.19
N ASP A 97 11.41 -3.21 5.02
CA ASP A 97 11.92 -2.72 3.75
C ASP A 97 11.01 -1.66 3.13
N LEU A 98 9.80 -1.49 3.66
CA LEU A 98 8.89 -0.45 3.19
C LEU A 98 9.44 0.93 3.52
N PRO A 99 9.28 1.92 2.61
CA PRO A 99 9.60 3.30 2.95
C PRO A 99 8.88 3.75 4.21
N SER A 100 9.55 4.55 5.04
CA SER A 100 8.98 5.02 6.31
C SER A 100 7.72 5.86 6.14
N SER A 101 7.52 6.41 4.95
CA SER A 101 6.34 7.21 4.59
C SER A 101 5.14 6.38 4.12
N VAL A 102 5.27 5.06 4.06
CA VAL A 102 4.13 4.17 3.83
C VAL A 102 3.27 4.11 5.10
N ASN A 103 1.98 4.37 4.96
CA ASN A 103 1.05 4.41 6.09
C ASN A 103 0.29 3.10 6.31
N ALA A 104 0.04 2.35 5.26
CA ALA A 104 -0.75 1.13 5.36
C ALA A 104 -0.46 0.16 4.22
N ILE A 105 -0.68 -1.11 4.50
CA ILE A 105 -0.76 -2.17 3.49
C ILE A 105 -2.22 -2.55 3.38
N VAL A 106 -2.77 -2.53 2.16
CA VAL A 106 -4.19 -2.74 1.90
C VAL A 106 -4.38 -3.83 0.86
N THR A 107 -5.27 -4.75 1.14
CA THR A 107 -5.73 -5.74 0.16
C THR A 107 -7.20 -5.52 -0.17
N ASN A 108 -7.57 -5.83 -1.39
CA ASN A 108 -8.97 -5.87 -1.82
C ASN A 108 -9.10 -6.88 -2.97
N LYS A 109 -10.30 -7.00 -3.52
CA LYS A 109 -10.57 -7.96 -4.62
C LYS A 109 -9.74 -7.69 -5.87
N GLN A 110 -9.30 -6.46 -6.08
CA GLN A 110 -8.57 -6.06 -7.29
C GLN A 110 -7.06 -6.30 -7.15
N GLY A 111 -6.52 -6.13 -5.96
CA GLY A 111 -5.09 -6.24 -5.78
C GLY A 111 -4.61 -6.00 -4.37
N ILE A 112 -3.31 -5.83 -4.26
CA ILE A 112 -2.62 -5.53 -3.02
C ILE A 112 -1.75 -4.30 -3.22
N GLY A 113 -1.74 -3.41 -2.24
CA GLY A 113 -0.96 -2.20 -2.35
C GLY A 113 -0.71 -1.53 -1.02
N VAL A 114 -0.17 -0.32 -1.11
CA VAL A 114 0.15 0.50 0.05
C VAL A 114 -0.43 1.89 -0.10
N VAL A 115 -0.83 2.48 1.02
CA VAL A 115 -1.13 3.91 1.11
C VAL A 115 0.20 4.60 1.42
N TRP A 116 0.65 5.45 0.49
CA TRP A 116 1.94 6.11 0.57
C TRP A 116 1.76 7.61 0.40
N ASP A 117 2.38 8.40 1.27
CA ASP A 117 2.29 9.86 1.17
C ASP A 117 3.25 10.44 0.12
N GLU A 118 3.93 9.59 -0.62
CA GLU A 118 4.81 9.95 -1.75
C GLU A 118 6.05 10.75 -1.34
N ARG A 119 6.45 10.65 -0.09
CA ARG A 119 7.72 11.21 0.39
C ARG A 119 8.83 10.21 0.14
N GLY A 120 9.51 10.40 -0.97
CA GLY A 120 10.59 9.53 -1.41
C GLY A 120 10.87 9.76 -2.88
N ASP A 121 11.87 9.07 -3.38
CA ASP A 121 12.33 9.17 -4.76
C ASP A 121 12.09 7.86 -5.53
N GLY A 122 12.75 7.73 -6.68
CA GLY A 122 12.64 6.54 -7.49
C GLY A 122 13.14 5.27 -6.80
N VAL A 123 14.09 5.39 -5.88
CA VAL A 123 14.56 4.24 -5.09
C VAL A 123 13.44 3.74 -4.18
N ALA A 124 12.68 4.66 -3.57
CA ALA A 124 11.52 4.28 -2.77
C ALA A 124 10.46 3.55 -3.60
N VAL A 125 10.22 4.00 -4.84
CA VAL A 125 9.28 3.33 -5.76
C VAL A 125 9.78 1.91 -6.10
N ASP A 126 11.08 1.73 -6.35
CA ASP A 126 11.66 0.40 -6.58
C ASP A 126 11.46 -0.52 -5.37
N ASN A 127 11.69 0.00 -4.17
CA ASN A 127 11.49 -0.77 -2.94
C ASN A 127 10.03 -1.17 -2.75
N LEU A 128 9.11 -0.25 -3.02
CA LEU A 128 7.67 -0.56 -3.00
C LEU A 128 7.33 -1.67 -3.98
N HIS A 129 7.86 -1.59 -5.19
CA HIS A 129 7.61 -2.59 -6.22
C HIS A 129 8.07 -3.97 -5.78
N GLN A 130 9.28 -4.08 -5.23
CA GLN A 130 9.80 -5.35 -4.73
C GLN A 130 8.94 -5.93 -3.59
N CYS A 131 8.54 -5.08 -2.65
CA CYS A 131 7.68 -5.50 -1.55
C CYS A 131 6.32 -5.97 -2.05
N LEU A 132 5.71 -5.22 -2.96
CA LEU A 132 4.39 -5.55 -3.52
C LEU A 132 4.42 -6.84 -4.33
N ILE A 133 5.49 -7.09 -5.08
CA ILE A 133 5.66 -8.34 -5.83
C ILE A 133 5.71 -9.53 -4.88
N LYS A 134 6.51 -9.44 -3.80
CA LYS A 134 6.59 -10.51 -2.80
C LYS A 134 5.24 -10.79 -2.16
N LEU A 135 4.52 -9.74 -1.79
CA LEU A 135 3.19 -9.87 -1.18
C LEU A 135 2.20 -10.50 -2.16
N ARG A 136 2.17 -10.02 -3.40
CA ARG A 136 1.24 -10.52 -4.41
C ARG A 136 1.49 -12.00 -4.73
N ASP A 137 2.73 -12.35 -4.99
CA ASP A 137 3.08 -13.71 -5.39
C ASP A 137 2.81 -14.70 -4.26
N LYS A 138 3.15 -14.33 -3.03
CA LYS A 138 2.84 -15.17 -1.86
C LYS A 138 1.34 -15.25 -1.62
N GLY A 139 0.63 -14.15 -1.83
CA GLY A 139 -0.83 -14.12 -1.71
C GLY A 139 -1.51 -15.06 -2.66
N LYS A 140 -1.04 -15.16 -3.91
CA LYS A 140 -1.56 -16.14 -4.87
C LYS A 140 -1.37 -17.57 -4.39
N GLU A 141 -0.24 -17.88 -3.74
CA GLU A 141 0.00 -19.21 -3.18
C GLU A 141 -0.91 -19.48 -1.99
N ILE A 142 -1.12 -18.49 -1.13
CA ILE A 142 -1.95 -18.62 0.08
C ILE A 142 -3.41 -18.83 -0.28
N CYS A 143 -3.90 -18.19 -1.34
CA CYS A 143 -5.32 -18.17 -1.70
C CYS A 143 -5.72 -19.28 -2.68
N ILE A 144 -4.86 -20.21 -2.96
CA ILE A 144 -5.20 -21.37 -3.80
C ILE A 144 -5.99 -22.41 -3.00
#